data_385a741eeaead89d14e4c67dcf9235fc
#
_entry.id   385a741eeaead89d14e4c67dcf9235fc
#
_cell.length_a   1.000
_cell.length_b   1.000
_cell.length_c   1.000
_cell.angle_alpha   90.00
_cell.angle_beta   90.00
_cell.angle_gamma   90.00
#
_symmetry.space_group_name_H-M   'P 1'
#
loop_
_entity.id
_entity.type
_entity.pdbx_description
1 polymer ?
#
loop_
_entity_poly.entity_id
_entity_poly.type
_entity_poly.pdbx_seq_one_letter_code
_entity_poly.pdbx_strand_id
1 'polypeptide(L)'
;MSGQRITTEFLEAFANAWNRHDVDAILAAMTDDCVMQLSSGPDACGTRFVGQDGVRSGIERVFGRMPDVKFNDGRHFVAGDRGLSEWVLTATTPSGKIEVQGCDVFTFRDGKIALKDSYLKQRTS
;
A
#
# COMPACT_ATOMS: atom_id res chain seq x y z
N MET A 1 -10.60 24.89 -7.38
CA MET A 1 -11.04 24.16 -6.53
C MET A 1 -10.46 22.88 -6.47
N SER A 2 -9.97 22.61 -5.57
CA SER A 2 -9.39 21.49 -5.50
C SER A 2 -10.23 20.55 -5.28
N GLY A 3 -10.44 19.95 -5.65
CA GLY A 3 -11.25 19.37 -5.37
C GLY A 3 -11.61 18.13 -5.16
N GLN A 4 -10.90 17.30 -5.53
CA GLN A 4 -11.34 15.99 -5.43
C GLN A 4 -11.15 15.48 -4.05
N ARG A 5 -12.25 15.02 -3.47
CA ARG A 5 -12.24 14.45 -2.16
C ARG A 5 -11.98 12.97 -2.28
N ILE A 6 -11.05 12.44 -1.52
CA ILE A 6 -10.83 11.00 -1.43
C ILE A 6 -11.97 10.36 -0.65
N THR A 7 -12.43 9.21 -1.09
CA THR A 7 -13.50 8.45 -0.44
C THR A 7 -13.01 7.09 -0.01
N THR A 8 -13.80 6.41 0.83
CA THR A 8 -13.47 5.03 1.18
C THR A 8 -13.55 4.11 -0.04
N GLU A 9 -14.44 4.42 -1.00
CA GLU A 9 -14.53 3.67 -2.26
C GLU A 9 -13.25 3.79 -3.07
N PHE A 10 -12.60 4.96 -3.04
CA PHE A 10 -11.31 5.14 -3.70
C PHE A 10 -10.26 4.19 -3.09
N LEU A 11 -10.22 4.10 -1.77
CA LEU A 11 -9.27 3.20 -1.08
C LEU A 11 -9.61 1.74 -1.33
N GLU A 12 -10.89 1.40 -1.40
CA GLU A 12 -11.31 0.05 -1.74
C GLU A 12 -10.85 -0.33 -3.14
N ALA A 13 -11.02 0.56 -4.11
CA ALA A 13 -10.56 0.33 -5.48
C ALA A 13 -9.04 0.18 -5.54
N PHE A 14 -8.32 0.96 -4.73
CA PHE A 14 -6.86 0.86 -4.64
C PHE A 14 -6.44 -0.52 -4.07
N ALA A 15 -7.12 -0.98 -3.01
CA ALA A 15 -6.86 -2.29 -2.43
C ALA A 15 -7.16 -3.40 -3.44
N ASN A 16 -8.21 -3.25 -4.24
CA ASN A 16 -8.55 -4.23 -5.26
C ASN A 16 -7.49 -4.27 -6.37
N ALA A 17 -6.89 -3.13 -6.71
CA ALA A 17 -5.78 -3.10 -7.68
C ALA A 17 -4.58 -3.87 -7.15
N TRP A 18 -4.26 -3.71 -5.87
CA TRP A 18 -3.19 -4.50 -5.25
C TRP A 18 -3.51 -6.00 -5.29
N ASN A 19 -4.76 -6.38 -4.98
CA ASN A 19 -5.15 -7.79 -4.97
C ASN A 19 -5.17 -8.41 -6.37
N ARG A 20 -5.40 -7.59 -7.42
CA ARG A 20 -5.28 -8.05 -8.81
C ARG A 20 -3.84 -8.01 -9.31
N HIS A 21 -2.92 -7.46 -8.53
CA HIS A 21 -1.52 -7.24 -8.92
C HIS A 21 -1.45 -6.35 -10.17
N ASP A 22 -2.31 -5.34 -10.22
CA ASP A 22 -2.40 -4.43 -11.37
C ASP A 22 -1.55 -3.19 -11.10
N VAL A 23 -0.27 -3.25 -11.48
CA VAL A 23 0.70 -2.21 -11.16
C VAL A 23 0.28 -0.87 -11.76
N ASP A 24 -0.22 -0.86 -13.00
CA ASP A 24 -0.61 0.39 -13.64
C ASP A 24 -1.78 1.05 -12.91
N ALA A 25 -2.77 0.27 -12.48
CA ALA A 25 -3.91 0.81 -11.73
C ALA A 25 -3.48 1.35 -10.36
N ILE A 26 -2.54 0.67 -9.69
CA ILE A 26 -1.99 1.15 -8.43
C ILE A 26 -1.34 2.52 -8.64
N LEU A 27 -0.46 2.64 -9.63
CA LEU A 27 0.27 3.88 -9.89
C LEU A 27 -0.64 5.00 -10.38
N ALA A 28 -1.71 4.67 -11.12
CA ALA A 28 -2.66 5.68 -11.58
C ALA A 28 -3.37 6.38 -10.43
N ALA A 29 -3.47 5.73 -9.27
CA ALA A 29 -4.09 6.32 -8.08
C ALA A 29 -3.12 7.16 -7.26
N MET A 30 -1.85 7.24 -7.67
CA MET A 30 -0.80 7.90 -6.90
C MET A 30 -0.29 9.15 -7.64
N THR A 31 0.24 10.11 -6.89
CA THR A 31 0.78 11.35 -7.48
C THR A 31 2.07 11.06 -8.25
N ASP A 32 2.50 12.03 -9.08
CA ASP A 32 3.73 11.88 -9.85
C ASP A 32 4.96 11.73 -8.95
N ASP A 33 4.95 12.42 -7.82
CA ASP A 33 6.04 12.38 -6.85
C ASP A 33 5.73 11.49 -5.66
N CYS A 34 4.90 10.48 -5.86
CA CYS A 34 4.45 9.61 -4.79
C CYS A 34 5.60 8.93 -4.07
N VAL A 35 5.33 8.53 -2.83
CA VAL A 35 6.28 7.81 -1.99
C VAL A 35 5.60 6.57 -1.44
N MET A 36 6.31 5.45 -1.44
CA MET A 36 5.88 4.22 -0.80
C MET A 36 6.94 3.81 0.21
N GLN A 37 6.51 3.55 1.44
CA GLN A 37 7.40 3.07 2.50
C GLN A 37 6.94 1.70 2.94
N LEU A 38 7.86 0.73 2.89
CA LEU A 38 7.55 -0.63 3.30
C LEU A 38 7.59 -0.74 4.83
N SER A 39 7.05 -1.84 5.35
CA SER A 39 6.96 -2.05 6.79
C SER A 39 8.29 -2.41 7.43
N SER A 40 9.32 -2.65 6.64
CA SER A 40 10.64 -2.98 7.14
C SER A 40 11.70 -2.38 6.24
N GLY A 41 12.91 -2.28 6.76
CA GLY A 41 14.03 -1.73 6.01
C GLY A 41 15.06 -1.15 6.95
N PRO A 42 16.14 -0.58 6.40
CA PRO A 42 17.25 -0.12 7.23
C PRO A 42 16.99 1.22 7.93
N ASP A 43 16.00 1.98 7.47
CA ASP A 43 15.73 3.30 8.02
C ASP A 43 14.51 3.28 8.92
N ALA A 44 14.31 4.34 9.68
CA ALA A 44 13.14 4.44 10.56
C ALA A 44 11.81 4.33 9.81
N CYS A 45 11.77 4.76 8.55
CA CYS A 45 10.57 4.67 7.73
C CYS A 45 10.48 3.35 6.95
N GLY A 46 11.39 2.42 7.17
CA GLY A 46 11.47 1.20 6.38
C GLY A 46 12.24 1.42 5.08
N THR A 47 11.93 0.65 4.06
CA THR A 47 12.49 0.86 2.72
C THR A 47 11.62 1.85 1.98
N ARG A 48 12.22 2.88 1.38
CA ARG A 48 11.48 3.99 0.76
C ARG A 48 11.72 4.03 -0.73
N PHE A 49 10.63 4.15 -1.48
CA PHE A 49 10.64 4.29 -2.94
C PHE A 49 9.99 5.63 -3.29
N VAL A 50 10.58 6.38 -4.22
CA VAL A 50 10.15 7.74 -4.52
C VAL A 50 9.87 7.90 -6.01
N GLY A 51 8.75 8.55 -6.33
CA GLY A 51 8.32 8.83 -7.69
C GLY A 51 7.68 7.63 -8.37
N GLN A 52 7.06 7.86 -9.51
CA GLN A 52 6.33 6.79 -10.21
C GLN A 52 7.23 5.61 -10.56
N ASP A 53 8.43 5.87 -11.09
CA ASP A 53 9.33 4.78 -11.46
C ASP A 53 9.88 4.05 -10.24
N GLY A 54 10.23 4.80 -9.19
CA GLY A 54 10.71 4.20 -7.96
C GLY A 54 9.65 3.34 -7.28
N VAL A 55 8.43 3.84 -7.20
CA VAL A 55 7.33 3.10 -6.59
C VAL A 55 6.97 1.87 -7.42
N ARG A 56 6.99 1.98 -8.76
CA ARG A 56 6.79 0.80 -9.63
C ARG A 56 7.80 -0.30 -9.29
N SER A 57 9.06 0.07 -9.16
CA SER A 57 10.11 -0.87 -8.79
C SER A 57 9.82 -1.54 -7.45
N GLY A 58 9.35 -0.76 -6.48
CA GLY A 58 8.98 -1.29 -5.16
C GLY A 58 7.80 -2.25 -5.19
N ILE A 59 6.78 -1.91 -5.97
CA ILE A 59 5.60 -2.77 -6.14
C ILE A 59 5.98 -4.10 -6.80
N GLU A 60 6.78 -4.01 -7.85
CA GLU A 60 7.25 -5.21 -8.55
C GLU A 60 8.10 -6.09 -7.64
N ARG A 61 8.87 -5.49 -6.75
CA ARG A 61 9.66 -6.23 -5.78
C ARG A 61 8.76 -6.97 -4.79
N VAL A 62 7.69 -6.32 -4.32
CA VAL A 62 6.71 -6.98 -3.43
C VAL A 62 6.08 -8.18 -4.11
N PHE A 63 5.60 -8.00 -5.35
CA PHE A 63 4.95 -9.09 -6.09
C PHE A 63 5.95 -10.19 -6.47
N GLY A 64 7.22 -9.84 -6.68
CA GLY A 64 8.25 -10.82 -6.96
C GLY A 64 8.56 -11.71 -5.76
N ARG A 65 8.53 -11.11 -4.55
CA ARG A 65 8.81 -11.87 -3.33
C ARG A 65 7.61 -12.65 -2.83
N MET A 66 6.41 -12.14 -3.08
CA MET A 66 5.16 -12.73 -2.62
C MET A 66 4.17 -12.78 -3.78
N PRO A 67 4.36 -13.72 -4.74
CA PRO A 67 3.52 -13.72 -5.95
C PRO A 67 2.03 -13.94 -5.71
N ASP A 68 1.66 -14.50 -4.56
CA ASP A 68 0.28 -14.75 -4.20
C ASP A 68 -0.23 -13.81 -3.09
N VAL A 69 0.46 -12.68 -2.87
CA VAL A 69 0.07 -11.78 -1.79
C VAL A 69 -1.36 -11.28 -1.98
N LYS A 70 -2.12 -11.27 -0.89
CA LYS A 70 -3.47 -10.73 -0.82
C LYS A 70 -3.62 -9.88 0.43
N PHE A 71 -4.43 -8.85 0.30
CA PHE A 71 -4.80 -7.98 1.41
C PHE A 71 -6.29 -8.20 1.64
N ASN A 72 -6.61 -8.91 2.73
CA ASN A 72 -7.96 -9.41 2.99
C ASN A 72 -8.67 -8.58 4.05
N ASP A 73 -10.00 -8.62 4.03
CA ASP A 73 -10.82 -8.01 5.08
C ASP A 73 -10.58 -6.53 5.24
N GLY A 74 -10.47 -5.82 4.12
CA GLY A 74 -10.13 -4.39 4.11
C GLY A 74 -11.15 -3.52 4.82
N ARG A 75 -10.66 -2.60 5.63
CA ARG A 75 -11.47 -1.59 6.32
C ARG A 75 -10.79 -0.25 6.09
N HIS A 76 -11.54 0.70 5.56
CA HIS A 76 -10.98 1.94 5.07
C HIS A 76 -11.56 3.14 5.80
N PHE A 77 -10.71 4.10 6.12
CA PHE A 77 -11.08 5.32 6.83
C PHE A 77 -10.43 6.51 6.14
N VAL A 78 -11.16 7.61 6.06
CA VAL A 78 -10.66 8.85 5.46
C VAL A 78 -10.95 10.01 6.40
N ALA A 79 -9.96 10.85 6.62
CA ALA A 79 -10.09 12.04 7.44
C ALA A 79 -9.27 13.16 6.80
N GLY A 80 -9.92 13.99 5.99
CA GLY A 80 -9.26 15.08 5.28
C GLY A 80 -8.22 14.55 4.31
N ASP A 81 -6.97 15.00 4.47
CA ASP A 81 -5.87 14.57 3.61
C ASP A 81 -5.13 13.34 4.14
N ARG A 82 -5.69 12.65 5.13
CA ARG A 82 -5.10 11.43 5.67
C ARG A 82 -6.09 10.29 5.59
N GLY A 83 -5.59 9.09 5.45
CA GLY A 83 -6.42 7.90 5.40
C GLY A 83 -5.73 6.68 5.95
N LEU A 84 -6.51 5.61 6.12
CA LEU A 84 -6.03 4.36 6.69
C LEU A 84 -6.78 3.22 6.02
N SER A 85 -6.04 2.18 5.64
CA SER A 85 -6.64 0.91 5.24
C SER A 85 -6.06 -0.18 6.12
N GLU A 86 -6.93 -0.87 6.86
CA GLU A 86 -6.55 -2.03 7.66
C GLU A 86 -6.85 -3.29 6.89
N TRP A 87 -6.00 -4.29 7.00
CA TRP A 87 -6.18 -5.55 6.27
C TRP A 87 -5.40 -6.67 6.94
N VAL A 88 -5.67 -7.89 6.49
CA VAL A 88 -4.88 -9.06 6.87
C VAL A 88 -4.13 -9.50 5.62
N LEU A 89 -2.80 -9.45 5.68
CA LEU A 89 -1.95 -9.86 4.58
C LEU A 89 -1.75 -11.37 4.64
N THR A 90 -1.99 -12.04 3.52
CA THR A 90 -1.66 -13.45 3.37
C THR A 90 -0.74 -13.61 2.17
N ALA A 91 0.25 -14.47 2.30
CA ALA A 91 1.21 -14.73 1.24
C ALA A 91 1.96 -16.03 1.50
N THR A 92 2.61 -16.55 0.47
CA THR A 92 3.55 -17.66 0.60
C THR A 92 4.95 -17.10 0.39
N THR A 93 5.83 -17.38 1.34
CA THR A 93 7.24 -16.97 1.27
C THR A 93 8.11 -18.23 1.24
N PRO A 94 9.41 -18.10 0.98
CA PRO A 94 10.30 -19.25 1.06
C PRO A 94 10.26 -19.95 2.42
N SER A 95 9.87 -19.23 3.48
CA SER A 95 9.77 -19.79 4.82
C SER A 95 8.39 -20.40 5.10
N GLY A 96 7.47 -20.32 4.15
CA GLY A 96 6.11 -20.86 4.30
C GLY A 96 5.05 -19.80 4.22
N LYS A 97 3.82 -20.17 4.55
CA LYS A 97 2.68 -19.26 4.48
C LYS A 97 2.70 -18.29 5.65
N ILE A 98 2.35 -17.04 5.37
CA ILE A 98 2.22 -16.03 6.42
C ILE A 98 0.81 -15.46 6.41
N GLU A 99 0.37 -15.01 7.59
CA GLU A 99 -0.89 -14.32 7.77
C GLU A 99 -0.67 -13.32 8.90
N VAL A 100 -0.69 -12.03 8.59
CA VAL A 100 -0.43 -10.98 9.59
C VAL A 100 -1.37 -9.81 9.38
N GLN A 101 -1.75 -9.15 10.46
CA GLN A 101 -2.52 -7.92 10.40
C GLN A 101 -1.60 -6.75 10.12
N GLY A 102 -2.10 -5.80 9.36
CA GLY A 102 -1.35 -4.59 9.08
C GLY A 102 -2.26 -3.48 8.60
N CYS A 103 -1.64 -2.37 8.25
CA CYS A 103 -2.36 -1.23 7.71
C CYS A 103 -1.45 -0.39 6.85
N ASP A 104 -2.09 0.40 5.99
CA ASP A 104 -1.43 1.48 5.28
C ASP A 104 -1.96 2.79 5.81
N VAL A 105 -1.05 3.71 6.13
CA VAL A 105 -1.39 5.08 6.46
C VAL A 105 -1.12 5.92 5.22
N PHE A 106 -2.12 6.67 4.78
CA PHE A 106 -2.02 7.43 3.53
C PHE A 106 -1.98 8.93 3.79
N THR A 107 -1.26 9.63 2.92
CA THR A 107 -1.40 11.08 2.75
C THR A 107 -1.92 11.32 1.35
N PHE A 108 -2.93 12.17 1.21
CA PHE A 108 -3.55 12.46 -0.08
C PHE A 108 -3.21 13.87 -0.55
N ARG A 109 -3.13 14.06 -1.86
CA ARG A 109 -2.96 15.36 -2.48
C ARG A 109 -3.55 15.30 -3.88
N ASP A 110 -4.31 16.33 -4.24
CA ASP A 110 -4.89 16.45 -5.59
C ASP A 110 -5.71 15.24 -6.01
N GLY A 111 -6.46 14.66 -5.08
CA GLY A 111 -7.33 13.52 -5.37
C GLY A 111 -6.60 12.21 -5.56
N LYS A 112 -5.32 12.14 -5.14
CA LYS A 112 -4.50 10.94 -5.30
C LYS A 112 -3.69 10.68 -4.04
N ILE A 113 -3.06 9.52 -3.98
CA ILE A 113 -2.19 9.13 -2.88
C ILE A 113 -0.80 9.70 -3.11
N ALA A 114 -0.34 10.54 -2.19
CA ALA A 114 1.04 11.06 -2.23
C ALA A 114 1.99 10.19 -1.42
N LEU A 115 1.51 9.57 -0.35
CA LEU A 115 2.32 8.68 0.49
C LEU A 115 1.50 7.45 0.87
N LYS A 116 2.10 6.28 0.70
CA LYS A 116 1.57 5.01 1.19
C LYS A 116 2.59 4.46 2.16
N ASP A 117 2.23 4.40 3.43
CA ASP A 117 3.14 4.05 4.52
C ASP A 117 2.61 2.81 5.22
N SER A 118 3.30 1.69 5.09
CA SER A 118 2.80 0.39 5.53
C SER A 118 3.36 0.00 6.90
N TYR A 119 2.51 -0.58 7.71
CA TYR A 119 2.85 -1.12 9.03
C TYR A 119 2.34 -2.56 9.12
N LEU A 120 3.16 -3.44 9.65
CA LEU A 120 2.77 -4.84 9.83
C LEU A 120 3.06 -5.27 11.25
N LYS A 121 2.15 -6.06 11.81
CA LYS A 121 2.47 -6.78 13.04
C LYS A 121 3.50 -7.85 12.73
N GLN A 122 4.33 -8.17 13.73
CA GLN A 122 5.26 -9.27 13.63
C GLN A 122 4.73 -10.41 14.46
N ARG A 123 4.65 -11.57 13.86
CA ARG A 123 4.27 -12.79 14.60
C ARG A 123 5.54 -13.51 15.00
N THR A 124 5.56 -13.97 16.24
CA THR A 124 6.69 -14.74 16.76
C THR A 124 6.24 -16.17 16.97
N SER A 125 7.18 -17.10 16.92
CA SER A 125 6.85 -18.50 17.11
C SER A 125 6.77 -18.87 18.59
#